data_8dd906c3e6179af87265a4db4b09ef34
#
_entry.id   8dd906c3e6179af87265a4db4b09ef34
#
_cell.length_a   1.000
_cell.length_b   1.000
_cell.length_c   1.000
_cell.angle_alpha   90.00
_cell.angle_beta   90.00
_cell.angle_gamma   90.00
#
_symmetry.space_group_name_H-M   'P 1'
#
loop_
_entity.id
_entity.type
_entity.pdbx_description
1 polymer ?
#
loop_
_entity_poly.entity_id
_entity_poly.type
_entity_poly.pdbx_seq_one_letter_code
_entity_poly.pdbx_strand_id
1 'polypeptide(L)'
;MKQFILLIAFLFSSMGFTQKLDHIQSGESLNYRIHYGVLNAGTATLTTLKTNYLGQPHFYVKGVGKTTGAVKAFFKVEDVYESFININTGLPSFYVRNVREGSYRQHFETLFNHTNHTLILTDKKNPKNGSRVIKSVKGVQDMLSAFYYLRSINASDMNVGDVYNLNVWIDDEMFPFRLRVAGVEDVKTKFGSVSALKIIPSVMSGRVFKDKEGVTLWVTNDNNHIPIAIKAELAVGSLRADLDNYKNVKYPIAFKK
;
A
#
# COMPACT_ATOMS: atom_id res chain seq x y z
N MET A 1 -1.01 -15.05 60.89
CA MET A 1 -1.65 -14.11 59.93
C MET A 1 -0.96 -14.29 58.57
N LYS A 2 -1.55 -15.07 57.72
CA LYS A 2 -1.03 -15.35 56.36
C LYS A 2 -1.71 -14.39 55.38
N GLN A 3 -0.94 -13.48 54.77
CA GLN A 3 -1.43 -12.59 53.73
C GLN A 3 -1.60 -13.36 52.45
N PHE A 4 -2.83 -13.42 51.95
CA PHE A 4 -3.18 -13.91 50.62
C PHE A 4 -2.88 -12.78 49.62
N ILE A 5 -1.82 -12.93 48.84
CA ILE A 5 -1.55 -12.07 47.67
C ILE A 5 -2.31 -12.67 46.51
N LEU A 6 -3.38 -12.00 46.09
CA LEU A 6 -4.18 -12.32 44.90
C LEU A 6 -3.39 -11.80 43.68
N LEU A 7 -2.74 -12.70 42.97
CA LEU A 7 -2.07 -12.38 41.71
C LEU A 7 -3.12 -12.36 40.59
N ILE A 8 -3.63 -11.17 40.25
CA ILE A 8 -4.47 -10.99 39.06
C ILE A 8 -3.53 -11.00 37.84
N ALA A 9 -3.42 -12.16 37.22
CA ALA A 9 -2.79 -12.28 35.94
C ALA A 9 -3.68 -11.58 34.89
N PHE A 10 -3.30 -10.38 34.48
CA PHE A 10 -3.88 -9.69 33.32
C PHE A 10 -3.47 -10.48 32.08
N LEU A 11 -4.33 -11.38 31.65
CA LEU A 11 -4.26 -12.02 30.34
C LEU A 11 -4.52 -10.94 29.29
N PHE A 12 -3.46 -10.29 28.83
CA PHE A 12 -3.47 -9.60 27.54
C PHE A 12 -3.64 -10.68 26.46
N SER A 13 -4.89 -11.03 26.18
CA SER A 13 -5.20 -11.69 24.93
C SER A 13 -4.85 -10.70 23.82
N SER A 14 -3.71 -10.90 23.19
CA SER A 14 -3.42 -10.29 21.89
C SER A 14 -4.47 -10.82 20.92
N MET A 15 -5.62 -10.14 20.84
CA MET A 15 -6.54 -10.31 19.74
C MET A 15 -5.74 -9.97 18.49
N GLY A 16 -5.28 -11.01 17.78
CA GLY A 16 -4.78 -10.87 16.45
C GLY A 16 -5.94 -10.32 15.61
N PHE A 17 -5.96 -9.02 15.35
CA PHE A 17 -6.88 -8.43 14.41
C PHE A 17 -6.63 -9.11 13.06
N THR A 18 -7.50 -10.02 12.67
CA THR A 18 -7.56 -10.52 11.31
C THR A 18 -8.07 -9.37 10.47
N GLN A 19 -7.20 -8.79 9.66
CA GLN A 19 -7.51 -7.65 8.80
C GLN A 19 -8.21 -8.13 7.54
N LYS A 20 -9.47 -8.50 7.70
CA LYS A 20 -10.28 -8.97 6.59
C LYS A 20 -10.53 -7.85 5.59
N LEU A 21 -10.31 -8.12 4.31
CA LEU A 21 -10.48 -7.14 3.22
C LEU A 21 -11.95 -7.04 2.79
N ASP A 22 -12.86 -6.81 3.74
CA ASP A 22 -14.31 -6.76 3.49
C ASP A 22 -14.76 -5.49 2.77
N HIS A 23 -13.94 -4.42 2.75
CA HIS A 23 -14.28 -3.14 2.12
C HIS A 23 -13.89 -3.05 0.64
N ILE A 24 -13.42 -4.16 0.06
CA ILE A 24 -12.93 -4.21 -1.31
C ILE A 24 -13.85 -5.07 -2.17
N GLN A 25 -14.08 -4.66 -3.40
CA GLN A 25 -14.91 -5.37 -4.36
C GLN A 25 -14.07 -5.88 -5.54
N SER A 26 -14.38 -7.09 -5.99
CA SER A 26 -13.77 -7.64 -7.22
C SER A 26 -14.16 -6.82 -8.45
N GLY A 27 -13.21 -6.60 -9.34
CA GLY A 27 -13.39 -5.75 -10.51
C GLY A 27 -13.14 -4.27 -10.24
N GLU A 28 -12.72 -3.91 -9.02
CA GLU A 28 -12.32 -2.53 -8.73
C GLU A 28 -11.16 -2.10 -9.63
N SER A 29 -11.25 -0.89 -10.16
CA SER A 29 -10.19 -0.25 -10.94
C SER A 29 -10.08 1.21 -10.54
N LEU A 30 -8.87 1.62 -10.16
CA LEU A 30 -8.50 2.99 -9.79
C LEU A 30 -7.44 3.47 -10.77
N ASN A 31 -7.71 4.59 -11.46
CA ASN A 31 -6.77 5.18 -12.40
C ASN A 31 -6.32 6.54 -11.89
N TYR A 32 -5.04 6.79 -11.95
CA TYR A 32 -4.41 8.02 -11.46
C TYR A 32 -3.69 8.73 -12.59
N ARG A 33 -3.77 10.06 -12.56
CA ARG A 33 -2.94 10.95 -13.35
C ARG A 33 -1.80 11.43 -12.47
N ILE A 34 -0.56 11.23 -12.96
CA ILE A 34 0.65 11.65 -12.29
C ILE A 34 1.16 12.92 -12.96
N HIS A 35 1.46 13.94 -12.17
CA HIS A 35 1.98 15.20 -12.69
C HIS A 35 3.08 15.79 -11.79
N TYR A 36 3.98 16.52 -12.42
CA TYR A 36 5.02 17.32 -11.79
C TYR A 36 4.70 18.79 -12.04
N GLY A 37 4.26 19.50 -11.01
CA GLY A 37 3.65 20.81 -11.18
C GLY A 37 2.49 20.77 -12.18
N VAL A 38 2.60 21.52 -13.27
CA VAL A 38 1.58 21.56 -14.34
C VAL A 38 1.78 20.50 -15.43
N LEU A 39 2.92 19.82 -15.46
CA LEU A 39 3.27 18.85 -16.49
C LEU A 39 2.69 17.47 -16.19
N ASN A 40 1.91 16.90 -17.11
CA ASN A 40 1.51 15.52 -17.03
C ASN A 40 2.75 14.62 -17.22
N ALA A 41 3.09 13.87 -16.16
CA ALA A 41 4.28 13.03 -16.12
C ALA A 41 3.95 11.57 -16.45
N GLY A 42 2.76 11.09 -16.08
CA GLY A 42 2.43 9.69 -16.25
C GLY A 42 1.02 9.33 -15.79
N THR A 43 0.78 8.03 -15.76
CA THR A 43 -0.44 7.42 -15.22
C THR A 43 -0.08 6.23 -14.35
N ALA A 44 -0.94 5.96 -13.36
CA ALA A 44 -0.93 4.70 -12.63
C ALA A 44 -2.32 4.09 -12.64
N THR A 45 -2.39 2.77 -12.74
CA THR A 45 -3.65 2.02 -12.67
C THR A 45 -3.50 0.93 -11.62
N LEU A 46 -4.51 0.80 -10.76
CA LEU A 46 -4.62 -0.26 -9.78
C LEU A 46 -5.90 -1.05 -10.07
N THR A 47 -5.78 -2.36 -10.26
CA THR A 47 -6.92 -3.26 -10.52
C THR A 47 -6.94 -4.37 -9.49
N THR A 48 -8.15 -4.79 -9.08
CA THR A 48 -8.35 -5.81 -8.05
C THR A 48 -9.34 -6.86 -8.52
N LEU A 49 -8.94 -8.12 -8.52
CA LEU A 49 -9.80 -9.25 -8.89
C LEU A 49 -9.78 -10.30 -7.79
N LYS A 50 -10.96 -10.79 -7.40
CA LYS A 50 -11.05 -11.95 -6.52
C LYS A 50 -10.59 -13.20 -7.25
N THR A 51 -9.74 -13.99 -6.62
CA THR A 51 -9.19 -15.23 -7.16
C THR A 51 -8.99 -16.27 -6.07
N ASN A 52 -8.64 -17.48 -6.46
CA ASN A 52 -8.15 -18.52 -5.54
C ASN A 52 -6.64 -18.68 -5.78
N TYR A 53 -5.85 -18.62 -4.71
CA TYR A 53 -4.42 -18.87 -4.75
C TYR A 53 -4.03 -19.79 -3.60
N LEU A 54 -3.35 -20.90 -3.90
CA LEU A 54 -2.99 -21.95 -2.94
C LEU A 54 -4.19 -22.49 -2.12
N GLY A 55 -5.36 -22.63 -2.78
CA GLY A 55 -6.59 -23.12 -2.14
C GLY A 55 -7.29 -22.14 -1.21
N GLN A 56 -6.84 -20.87 -1.15
CA GLN A 56 -7.40 -19.84 -0.28
C GLN A 56 -7.96 -18.66 -1.10
N PRO A 57 -9.00 -17.95 -0.61
CA PRO A 57 -9.52 -16.76 -1.29
C PRO A 57 -8.52 -15.60 -1.19
N HIS A 58 -8.18 -15.05 -2.35
CA HIS A 58 -7.26 -13.92 -2.48
C HIS A 58 -7.87 -12.81 -3.33
N PHE A 59 -7.38 -11.59 -3.12
CA PHE A 59 -7.41 -10.57 -4.14
C PHE A 59 -6.09 -10.60 -4.91
N TYR A 60 -6.17 -10.76 -6.22
CA TYR A 60 -5.09 -10.43 -7.14
C TYR A 60 -5.15 -8.94 -7.43
N VAL A 61 -4.13 -8.23 -7.01
CA VAL A 61 -3.98 -6.79 -7.19
C VAL A 61 -2.85 -6.53 -8.16
N LYS A 62 -3.13 -5.72 -9.19
CA LYS A 62 -2.12 -5.31 -10.17
C LYS A 62 -2.03 -3.80 -10.24
N GLY A 63 -0.83 -3.27 -10.00
CA GLY A 63 -0.45 -1.88 -10.18
C GLY A 63 0.40 -1.73 -11.44
N VAL A 64 0.06 -0.76 -12.29
CA VAL A 64 0.85 -0.42 -13.50
C VAL A 64 1.12 1.07 -13.48
N GLY A 65 2.39 1.44 -13.45
CA GLY A 65 2.85 2.82 -13.56
C GLY A 65 3.58 3.05 -14.89
N LYS A 66 3.29 4.16 -15.57
CA LYS A 66 4.00 4.50 -16.81
C LYS A 66 4.09 6.00 -17.03
N THR A 67 5.22 6.46 -17.56
CA THR A 67 5.36 7.83 -18.05
C THR A 67 4.60 8.03 -19.35
N THR A 68 4.11 9.27 -19.56
CA THR A 68 3.35 9.67 -20.76
C THR A 68 3.89 11.00 -21.31
N GLY A 69 3.42 11.36 -22.53
CA GLY A 69 3.72 12.64 -23.14
C GLY A 69 5.22 12.92 -23.28
N ALA A 70 5.61 14.17 -23.08
CA ALA A 70 6.98 14.62 -23.21
C ALA A 70 7.93 13.93 -22.21
N VAL A 71 7.48 13.65 -20.99
CA VAL A 71 8.32 12.98 -19.98
C VAL A 71 8.78 11.60 -20.45
N LYS A 72 7.91 10.84 -21.14
CA LYS A 72 8.26 9.54 -21.71
C LYS A 72 9.41 9.61 -22.72
N ALA A 73 9.55 10.72 -23.46
CA ALA A 73 10.64 10.89 -24.42
C ALA A 73 12.01 11.05 -23.76
N PHE A 74 12.05 11.62 -22.54
CA PHE A 74 13.29 11.83 -21.79
C PHE A 74 13.58 10.71 -20.79
N PHE A 75 12.54 10.18 -20.15
CA PHE A 75 12.68 9.12 -19.15
C PHE A 75 11.49 8.18 -19.19
N LYS A 76 11.69 7.03 -19.83
CA LYS A 76 10.65 6.01 -19.98
C LYS A 76 10.57 5.17 -18.72
N VAL A 77 9.37 5.14 -18.10
CA VAL A 77 9.00 4.25 -17.00
C VAL A 77 7.86 3.34 -17.43
N GLU A 78 7.99 2.05 -17.13
CA GLU A 78 6.96 1.02 -17.31
C GLU A 78 7.09 0.02 -16.17
N ASP A 79 6.39 0.29 -15.05
CA ASP A 79 6.48 -0.53 -13.84
C ASP A 79 5.22 -1.34 -13.65
N VAL A 80 5.39 -2.60 -13.29
CA VAL A 80 4.31 -3.53 -12.97
C VAL A 80 4.57 -4.14 -11.61
N TYR A 81 3.57 -4.02 -10.75
CA TYR A 81 3.52 -4.62 -9.43
C TYR A 81 2.30 -5.53 -9.36
N GLU A 82 2.45 -6.74 -8.81
CA GLU A 82 1.35 -7.68 -8.65
C GLU A 82 1.42 -8.29 -7.26
N SER A 83 0.27 -8.42 -6.58
CA SER A 83 0.19 -9.04 -5.26
C SER A 83 -1.02 -9.96 -5.16
N PHE A 84 -0.83 -11.13 -4.56
CA PHE A 84 -1.90 -12.03 -4.14
C PHE A 84 -2.11 -11.84 -2.63
N ILE A 85 -3.15 -11.10 -2.26
CA ILE A 85 -3.44 -10.74 -0.87
C ILE A 85 -4.56 -11.63 -0.35
N ASN A 86 -4.30 -12.39 0.69
CA ASN A 86 -5.30 -13.26 1.32
C ASN A 86 -6.43 -12.39 1.91
N ILE A 87 -7.68 -12.67 1.50
CA ILE A 87 -8.85 -11.85 1.87
C ILE A 87 -9.12 -11.89 3.37
N ASN A 88 -8.85 -13.03 4.03
CA ASN A 88 -9.17 -13.24 5.43
C ASN A 88 -8.13 -12.66 6.39
N THR A 89 -6.88 -12.48 5.93
CA THR A 89 -5.78 -12.01 6.77
C THR A 89 -5.22 -10.65 6.37
N GLY A 90 -5.52 -10.16 5.15
CA GLY A 90 -4.93 -8.96 4.59
C GLY A 90 -3.42 -9.07 4.30
N LEU A 91 -2.86 -10.28 4.40
CA LEU A 91 -1.42 -10.51 4.20
C LEU A 91 -1.12 -11.01 2.78
N PRO A 92 -0.01 -10.58 2.17
CA PRO A 92 0.40 -11.05 0.86
C PRO A 92 0.90 -12.49 0.92
N SER A 93 0.55 -13.30 -0.08
CA SER A 93 1.10 -14.65 -0.27
C SER A 93 2.16 -14.69 -1.36
N PHE A 94 2.01 -13.85 -2.39
CA PHE A 94 2.96 -13.74 -3.49
C PHE A 94 2.98 -12.31 -4.03
N TYR A 95 4.17 -11.82 -4.39
CA TYR A 95 4.38 -10.46 -4.89
C TYR A 95 5.34 -10.47 -6.06
N VAL A 96 5.03 -9.70 -7.08
CA VAL A 96 5.88 -9.43 -8.24
C VAL A 96 6.22 -7.95 -8.30
N ARG A 97 7.49 -7.66 -8.47
CA ARG A 97 8.01 -6.35 -8.78
C ARG A 97 8.79 -6.41 -10.11
N ASN A 98 8.21 -5.85 -11.16
CA ASN A 98 8.84 -5.79 -12.47
C ASN A 98 8.91 -4.35 -12.93
N VAL A 99 10.06 -3.71 -12.76
CA VAL A 99 10.27 -2.29 -13.04
C VAL A 99 11.20 -2.07 -14.21
N ARG A 100 10.90 -1.02 -14.98
CA ARG A 100 11.64 -0.58 -16.15
C ARG A 100 11.71 0.94 -16.16
N GLU A 101 12.79 1.50 -15.62
CA GLU A 101 12.99 2.93 -15.43
C GLU A 101 14.24 3.38 -16.18
N GLY A 102 14.08 4.08 -17.29
CA GLY A 102 15.19 4.43 -18.16
C GLY A 102 15.99 3.19 -18.63
N SER A 103 17.24 3.05 -18.18
CA SER A 103 18.07 1.86 -18.38
C SER A 103 17.96 0.82 -17.25
N TYR A 104 17.43 1.22 -16.10
CA TYR A 104 17.26 0.32 -14.96
C TYR A 104 16.17 -0.73 -15.22
N ARG A 105 16.48 -1.97 -14.87
CA ARG A 105 15.55 -3.11 -15.01
C ARG A 105 15.69 -4.00 -13.80
N GLN A 106 14.55 -4.34 -13.18
CA GLN A 106 14.50 -5.28 -12.07
C GLN A 106 13.24 -6.14 -12.21
N HIS A 107 13.37 -7.44 -11.94
CA HIS A 107 12.22 -8.35 -11.91
C HIS A 107 12.39 -9.31 -10.75
N PHE A 108 11.70 -9.03 -9.64
CA PHE A 108 11.68 -9.87 -8.46
C PHE A 108 10.31 -10.53 -8.27
N GLU A 109 10.33 -11.80 -7.88
CA GLU A 109 9.18 -12.52 -7.35
C GLU A 109 9.48 -12.89 -5.91
N THR A 110 8.52 -12.67 -5.02
CA THR A 110 8.65 -12.97 -3.59
C THR A 110 7.47 -13.81 -3.12
N LEU A 111 7.74 -15.02 -2.61
CA LEU A 111 6.77 -15.86 -1.93
C LEU A 111 6.85 -15.61 -0.43
N PHE A 112 5.71 -15.41 0.22
CA PHE A 112 5.61 -15.11 1.66
C PHE A 112 5.20 -16.37 2.42
N ASN A 113 5.99 -16.75 3.42
CA ASN A 113 5.61 -17.78 4.40
C ASN A 113 5.44 -17.12 5.77
N HIS A 114 4.19 -16.74 6.09
CA HIS A 114 3.87 -16.07 7.34
C HIS A 114 3.94 -16.99 8.57
N THR A 115 3.81 -18.31 8.39
CA THR A 115 3.93 -19.28 9.48
C THR A 115 5.37 -19.38 9.98
N ASN A 116 6.31 -19.46 9.05
CA ASN A 116 7.74 -19.63 9.37
C ASN A 116 8.49 -18.29 9.41
N HIS A 117 7.80 -17.16 9.16
CA HIS A 117 8.41 -15.83 9.05
C HIS A 117 9.60 -15.83 8.08
N THR A 118 9.38 -16.31 6.85
CA THR A 118 10.37 -16.32 5.79
C THR A 118 9.79 -15.82 4.48
N LEU A 119 10.67 -15.28 3.64
CA LEU A 119 10.41 -14.88 2.27
C LEU A 119 11.30 -15.71 1.36
N ILE A 120 10.79 -16.10 0.20
CA ILE A 120 11.61 -16.68 -0.87
C ILE A 120 11.65 -15.67 -2.01
N LEU A 121 12.79 -15.04 -2.18
CA LEU A 121 13.03 -14.04 -3.23
C LEU A 121 13.71 -14.69 -4.43
N THR A 122 13.13 -14.52 -5.61
CA THR A 122 13.67 -15.00 -6.89
C THR A 122 13.95 -13.81 -7.81
N ASP A 123 15.19 -13.67 -8.24
CA ASP A 123 15.58 -12.68 -9.27
C ASP A 123 15.33 -13.30 -10.66
N LYS A 124 14.24 -12.90 -11.32
CA LYS A 124 13.85 -13.37 -12.66
C LYS A 124 14.71 -12.78 -13.76
N LYS A 125 15.42 -11.68 -13.49
CA LYS A 125 16.37 -11.10 -14.43
C LYS A 125 17.67 -11.89 -14.46
N ASN A 126 18.07 -12.46 -13.32
CA ASN A 126 19.30 -13.26 -13.19
C ASN A 126 18.98 -14.65 -12.64
N PRO A 127 18.31 -15.53 -13.41
CA PRO A 127 17.86 -16.85 -12.92
C PRO A 127 18.98 -17.76 -12.40
N LYS A 128 20.22 -17.52 -12.85
CA LYS A 128 21.40 -18.25 -12.39
C LYS A 128 21.70 -18.06 -10.90
N ASN A 129 21.20 -16.96 -10.29
CA ASN A 129 21.40 -16.69 -8.87
C ASN A 129 20.49 -17.57 -7.97
N GLY A 130 19.54 -18.30 -8.56
CA GLY A 130 18.58 -19.10 -7.82
C GLY A 130 17.63 -18.25 -6.97
N SER A 131 16.97 -18.90 -6.02
CA SER A 131 16.11 -18.23 -5.04
C SER A 131 16.84 -18.11 -3.70
N ARG A 132 16.59 -17.02 -2.98
CA ARG A 132 17.16 -16.75 -1.64
C ARG A 132 16.05 -16.85 -0.60
N VAL A 133 16.32 -17.57 0.50
CA VAL A 133 15.44 -17.57 1.68
C VAL A 133 15.89 -16.46 2.62
N ILE A 134 14.95 -15.60 2.98
CA ILE A 134 15.20 -14.42 3.80
C ILE A 134 14.32 -14.50 5.04
N LYS A 135 14.88 -14.26 6.22
CA LYS A 135 14.11 -14.14 7.46
C LYS A 135 13.23 -12.90 7.39
N SER A 136 11.97 -13.03 7.77
CA SER A 136 11.03 -11.92 7.85
C SER A 136 10.44 -11.79 9.25
N VAL A 137 9.50 -10.90 9.41
CA VAL A 137 8.80 -10.64 10.67
C VAL A 137 7.31 -10.96 10.53
N LYS A 138 6.62 -11.10 11.66
CA LYS A 138 5.17 -11.31 11.68
C LYS A 138 4.45 -10.17 10.97
N GLY A 139 3.51 -10.50 10.08
CA GLY A 139 2.64 -9.52 9.44
C GLY A 139 3.34 -8.62 8.40
N VAL A 140 4.46 -9.07 7.82
CA VAL A 140 5.14 -8.34 6.75
C VAL A 140 4.22 -8.16 5.55
N GLN A 141 4.18 -6.94 5.02
CA GLN A 141 3.42 -6.53 3.85
C GLN A 141 4.35 -6.35 2.64
N ASP A 142 3.82 -6.41 1.42
CA ASP A 142 4.45 -5.83 0.25
C ASP A 142 3.94 -4.40 0.00
N MET A 143 4.44 -3.73 -1.04
CA MET A 143 4.05 -2.35 -1.36
C MET A 143 2.56 -2.21 -1.67
N LEU A 144 1.95 -3.18 -2.36
CA LEU A 144 0.52 -3.14 -2.69
C LEU A 144 -0.33 -3.51 -1.47
N SER A 145 0.01 -4.60 -0.78
CA SER A 145 -0.76 -5.04 0.38
C SER A 145 -0.73 -4.03 1.53
N ALA A 146 0.34 -3.22 1.67
CA ALA A 146 0.39 -2.12 2.62
C ALA A 146 -0.68 -1.04 2.35
N PHE A 147 -1.03 -0.76 1.09
CA PHE A 147 -2.16 0.11 0.75
C PHE A 147 -3.50 -0.52 1.13
N TYR A 148 -3.65 -1.81 0.90
CA TYR A 148 -4.88 -2.55 1.23
C TYR A 148 -5.04 -2.74 2.73
N TYR A 149 -3.96 -2.70 3.50
CA TYR A 149 -4.00 -2.67 4.96
C TYR A 149 -4.87 -1.52 5.50
N LEU A 150 -4.65 -0.29 5.03
CA LEU A 150 -5.47 0.86 5.44
C LEU A 150 -6.95 0.65 5.08
N ARG A 151 -7.21 0.01 3.95
CA ARG A 151 -8.56 -0.26 3.44
C ARG A 151 -9.25 -1.42 4.16
N SER A 152 -8.58 -2.15 5.04
CA SER A 152 -9.16 -3.17 5.90
C SER A 152 -9.70 -2.62 7.22
N ILE A 153 -9.39 -1.37 7.55
CA ILE A 153 -9.80 -0.70 8.78
C ILE A 153 -11.20 -0.09 8.54
N ASN A 154 -12.13 -0.23 9.51
CA ASN A 154 -13.40 0.49 9.40
C ASN A 154 -13.18 2.00 9.56
N ALA A 155 -13.99 2.80 8.89
CA ALA A 155 -13.90 4.25 8.99
C ALA A 155 -14.12 4.76 10.43
N SER A 156 -14.96 4.07 11.22
CA SER A 156 -15.17 4.37 12.65
C SER A 156 -13.94 4.15 13.52
N ASP A 157 -13.00 3.32 13.08
CA ASP A 157 -11.84 2.86 13.83
C ASP A 157 -10.56 3.59 13.40
N MET A 158 -10.67 4.58 12.49
CA MET A 158 -9.56 5.38 12.01
C MET A 158 -9.73 6.86 12.39
N ASN A 159 -9.05 7.28 13.45
CA ASN A 159 -9.18 8.61 14.02
C ASN A 159 -7.93 9.47 13.81
N VAL A 160 -8.09 10.78 13.83
CA VAL A 160 -6.96 11.71 13.81
C VAL A 160 -6.05 11.47 15.02
N GLY A 161 -4.78 11.31 14.77
CA GLY A 161 -3.77 10.98 15.77
C GLY A 161 -3.39 9.49 15.79
N ASP A 162 -4.19 8.61 15.19
CA ASP A 162 -3.87 7.18 15.14
C ASP A 162 -2.59 6.92 14.35
N VAL A 163 -1.87 5.89 14.80
CA VAL A 163 -0.59 5.47 14.22
C VAL A 163 -0.61 3.98 13.96
N TYR A 164 -0.38 3.60 12.71
CA TYR A 164 -0.28 2.22 12.26
C TYR A 164 1.17 1.90 11.90
N ASN A 165 1.74 0.88 12.55
CA ASN A 165 3.11 0.44 12.27
C ASN A 165 3.05 -0.84 11.41
N LEU A 166 3.76 -0.82 10.29
CA LEU A 166 3.85 -1.90 9.34
C LEU A 166 5.31 -2.26 9.09
N ASN A 167 5.57 -3.50 8.70
CA ASN A 167 6.83 -3.88 8.10
C ASN A 167 6.55 -4.17 6.62
N VAL A 168 7.23 -3.46 5.74
CA VAL A 168 7.00 -3.53 4.30
C VAL A 168 8.24 -4.06 3.60
N TRP A 169 8.05 -5.09 2.80
CA TRP A 169 9.07 -5.65 1.93
C TRP A 169 9.15 -4.84 0.64
N ILE A 170 10.29 -4.21 0.40
CA ILE A 170 10.56 -3.39 -0.78
C ILE A 170 11.92 -3.80 -1.33
N ASP A 171 11.98 -4.08 -2.64
CA ASP A 171 13.17 -4.58 -3.33
C ASP A 171 13.66 -5.91 -2.73
N ASP A 172 14.66 -5.90 -1.89
CA ASP A 172 15.22 -7.05 -1.18
C ASP A 172 15.49 -6.72 0.30
N GLU A 173 14.83 -5.69 0.84
CA GLU A 173 14.95 -5.26 2.22
C GLU A 173 13.57 -5.07 2.89
N MET A 174 13.54 -5.20 4.22
CA MET A 174 12.36 -4.87 5.03
C MET A 174 12.50 -3.49 5.63
N PHE A 175 11.46 -2.68 5.49
CA PHE A 175 11.39 -1.34 6.04
C PHE A 175 10.27 -1.23 7.08
N PRO A 176 10.55 -0.79 8.30
CA PRO A 176 9.50 -0.41 9.23
C PRO A 176 8.87 0.90 8.77
N PHE A 177 7.58 0.84 8.45
CA PHE A 177 6.74 1.96 8.07
C PHE A 177 5.85 2.38 9.22
N ARG A 178 5.64 3.68 9.35
CA ARG A 178 4.64 4.28 10.22
C ARG A 178 3.69 5.11 9.37
N LEU A 179 2.39 4.86 9.53
CA LEU A 179 1.32 5.63 8.90
C LEU A 179 0.61 6.40 10.00
N ARG A 180 0.65 7.72 9.98
CA ARG A 180 -0.03 8.58 10.95
C ARG A 180 -1.21 9.29 10.30
N VAL A 181 -2.40 9.18 10.89
CA VAL A 181 -3.57 9.97 10.52
C VAL A 181 -3.37 11.39 11.04
N ALA A 182 -3.02 12.32 10.17
CA ALA A 182 -2.62 13.67 10.53
C ALA A 182 -3.80 14.65 10.61
N GLY A 183 -4.93 14.33 9.99
CA GLY A 183 -6.10 15.19 9.98
C GLY A 183 -7.18 14.70 9.02
N VAL A 184 -8.28 15.47 8.98
CA VAL A 184 -9.36 15.33 8.00
C VAL A 184 -9.46 16.66 7.27
N GLU A 185 -9.55 16.64 5.94
CA GLU A 185 -9.71 17.83 5.12
C GLU A 185 -10.55 17.55 3.87
N ASP A 186 -11.22 18.57 3.34
CA ASP A 186 -11.93 18.46 2.07
C ASP A 186 -10.93 18.60 0.90
N VAL A 187 -10.82 17.55 0.07
CA VAL A 187 -9.93 17.53 -1.09
C VAL A 187 -10.73 17.76 -2.36
N LYS A 188 -10.32 18.75 -3.13
CA LYS A 188 -10.91 19.03 -4.46
C LYS A 188 -10.41 18.00 -5.47
N THR A 189 -11.34 17.36 -6.17
CA THR A 189 -11.09 16.42 -7.25
C THR A 189 -11.86 16.84 -8.51
N LYS A 190 -11.64 16.16 -9.62
CA LYS A 190 -12.46 16.39 -10.83
C LYS A 190 -13.92 15.91 -10.68
N PHE A 191 -14.21 15.11 -9.67
CA PHE A 191 -15.56 14.59 -9.38
C PHE A 191 -16.35 15.49 -8.41
N GLY A 192 -15.71 16.47 -7.81
CA GLY A 192 -16.20 17.33 -6.75
C GLY A 192 -15.27 17.32 -5.55
N SER A 193 -15.66 17.95 -4.45
CA SER A 193 -14.94 17.95 -3.19
C SER A 193 -15.32 16.72 -2.37
N VAL A 194 -14.38 16.09 -1.67
CA VAL A 194 -14.63 14.92 -0.83
C VAL A 194 -13.86 15.01 0.47
N SER A 195 -14.51 14.64 1.58
CA SER A 195 -13.85 14.52 2.88
C SER A 195 -12.80 13.41 2.81
N ALA A 196 -11.58 13.72 3.21
CA ALA A 196 -10.45 12.80 3.17
C ALA A 196 -9.64 12.79 4.46
N LEU A 197 -9.18 11.61 4.84
CA LEU A 197 -8.17 11.43 5.86
C LEU A 197 -6.80 11.75 5.25
N LYS A 198 -6.06 12.64 5.89
CA LYS A 198 -4.67 12.96 5.55
C LYS A 198 -3.74 12.01 6.31
N ILE A 199 -3.01 11.19 5.59
CA ILE A 199 -2.10 10.18 6.15
C ILE A 199 -0.67 10.56 5.77
N ILE A 200 0.20 10.57 6.76
CA ILE A 200 1.63 10.83 6.59
C ILE A 200 2.39 9.52 6.82
N PRO A 201 2.90 8.89 5.75
CA PRO A 201 3.81 7.78 5.86
C PRO A 201 5.22 8.25 6.22
N SER A 202 5.89 7.51 7.09
CA SER A 202 7.30 7.69 7.40
C SER A 202 8.03 6.36 7.47
N VAL A 203 9.28 6.32 7.01
CA VAL A 203 10.17 5.17 7.09
C VAL A 203 11.16 5.40 8.20
N MET A 204 11.29 4.43 9.11
CA MET A 204 12.13 4.58 10.30
C MET A 204 13.62 4.38 10.05
N SER A 205 14.03 3.91 8.85
CA SER A 205 15.44 3.79 8.43
C SER A 205 15.69 4.51 7.09
N GLY A 206 16.63 5.41 7.09
CA GLY A 206 16.83 6.52 6.18
C GLY A 206 17.08 6.30 4.69
N ARG A 207 16.38 5.41 3.96
CA ARG A 207 16.62 5.29 2.51
C ARG A 207 15.54 5.91 1.62
N VAL A 208 14.28 5.99 2.05
CA VAL A 208 13.20 6.44 1.15
C VAL A 208 12.66 7.81 1.54
N PHE A 209 12.51 8.12 2.81
CA PHE A 209 11.99 9.41 3.29
C PHE A 209 12.67 9.77 4.61
N LYS A 210 13.75 10.55 4.57
CA LYS A 210 14.36 11.09 5.80
C LYS A 210 13.33 12.00 6.49
N ASP A 211 12.99 11.73 7.74
CA ASP A 211 12.33 12.50 8.81
C ASP A 211 11.62 13.85 8.49
N LYS A 212 11.41 14.18 7.23
CA LYS A 212 10.56 15.27 6.79
C LYS A 212 9.35 14.64 6.12
N GLU A 213 8.18 15.17 6.39
CA GLU A 213 6.89 14.79 5.78
C GLU A 213 6.97 14.86 4.24
N GLY A 214 7.78 13.97 3.63
CA GLY A 214 8.06 13.99 2.19
C GLY A 214 6.92 13.42 1.35
N VAL A 215 6.06 12.61 1.96
CA VAL A 215 4.90 12.02 1.29
C VAL A 215 3.64 12.30 2.09
N THR A 216 2.59 12.68 1.38
CA THR A 216 1.24 12.80 1.93
C THR A 216 0.29 11.97 1.09
N LEU A 217 -0.53 11.17 1.74
CA LEU A 217 -1.58 10.38 1.15
C LEU A 217 -2.93 10.91 1.64
N TRP A 218 -3.88 11.13 0.74
CA TRP A 218 -5.28 11.41 1.07
C TRP A 218 -6.13 10.23 0.63
N VAL A 219 -6.86 9.66 1.59
CA VAL A 219 -7.85 8.60 1.32
C VAL A 219 -9.24 9.09 1.67
N THR A 220 -10.28 8.61 0.98
CA THR A 220 -11.67 8.95 1.32
C THR A 220 -11.95 8.66 2.79
N ASN A 221 -12.65 9.58 3.47
CA ASN A 221 -13.08 9.41 4.86
C ASN A 221 -14.38 8.60 4.92
N ASP A 222 -14.31 7.36 4.43
CA ASP A 222 -15.39 6.37 4.38
C ASP A 222 -14.80 4.96 4.44
N ASN A 223 -15.63 3.93 4.46
CA ASN A 223 -15.17 2.54 4.50
C ASN A 223 -14.42 2.06 3.25
N ASN A 224 -14.40 2.81 2.16
CA ASN A 224 -13.57 2.45 1.00
C ASN A 224 -12.09 2.78 1.23
N HIS A 225 -11.78 3.89 1.93
CA HIS A 225 -10.43 4.46 2.05
C HIS A 225 -9.70 4.51 0.71
N ILE A 226 -10.42 4.97 -0.35
CA ILE A 226 -9.82 5.09 -1.69
C ILE A 226 -8.75 6.19 -1.68
N PRO A 227 -7.52 5.90 -2.09
CA PRO A 227 -6.51 6.93 -2.30
C PRO A 227 -6.99 7.92 -3.39
N ILE A 228 -7.27 9.17 -3.00
CA ILE A 228 -7.73 10.21 -3.93
C ILE A 228 -6.59 11.09 -4.40
N ALA A 229 -5.55 11.22 -3.59
CA ALA A 229 -4.33 11.92 -3.97
C ALA A 229 -3.12 11.39 -3.20
N ILE A 230 -1.97 11.39 -3.84
CA ILE A 230 -0.66 11.13 -3.24
C ILE A 230 0.26 12.25 -3.69
N LYS A 231 0.96 12.89 -2.76
CA LYS A 231 1.96 13.93 -3.06
C LYS A 231 3.29 13.51 -2.47
N ALA A 232 4.35 13.58 -3.26
CA ALA A 232 5.72 13.38 -2.82
C ALA A 232 6.51 14.67 -3.04
N GLU A 233 7.06 15.23 -1.98
CA GLU A 233 7.97 16.38 -2.05
C GLU A 233 9.33 15.92 -2.56
N LEU A 234 9.87 16.64 -3.53
CA LEU A 234 11.18 16.41 -4.11
C LEU A 234 12.14 17.54 -3.70
N ALA A 235 13.41 17.37 -3.99
CA ALA A 235 14.39 18.45 -3.75
C ALA A 235 14.01 19.75 -4.46
N VAL A 236 13.35 19.63 -5.62
CA VAL A 236 12.75 20.74 -6.36
C VAL A 236 11.34 20.33 -6.77
N GLY A 237 10.33 21.08 -6.32
CA GLY A 237 8.93 20.83 -6.64
C GLY A 237 8.34 19.58 -5.96
N SER A 238 7.26 19.05 -6.53
CA SER A 238 6.60 17.85 -6.03
C SER A 238 6.03 17.00 -7.15
N LEU A 239 6.00 15.70 -6.95
CA LEU A 239 5.26 14.76 -7.78
C LEU A 239 3.90 14.51 -7.11
N ARG A 240 2.83 14.55 -7.90
CA ARG A 240 1.48 14.28 -7.39
C ARG A 240 0.75 13.30 -8.29
N ALA A 241 0.04 12.37 -7.67
CA ALA A 241 -0.90 11.47 -8.33
C ALA A 241 -2.31 11.78 -7.83
N ASP A 242 -3.23 12.08 -8.73
CA ASP A 242 -4.64 12.33 -8.41
C ASP A 242 -5.52 11.26 -9.04
N LEU A 243 -6.57 10.84 -8.32
CA LEU A 243 -7.57 9.92 -8.84
C LEU A 243 -8.25 10.53 -10.06
N ASP A 244 -8.05 9.88 -11.21
CA ASP A 244 -8.58 10.33 -12.49
C ASP A 244 -9.82 9.55 -12.95
N ASN A 245 -9.93 8.27 -12.60
CA ASN A 245 -11.12 7.46 -12.85
C ASN A 245 -11.19 6.32 -11.84
N TYR A 246 -12.40 5.87 -11.54
CA TYR A 246 -12.62 4.71 -10.70
C TYR A 246 -13.83 3.91 -11.16
N LYS A 247 -13.82 2.61 -10.91
CA LYS A 247 -14.92 1.69 -11.22
C LYS A 247 -15.05 0.63 -10.14
N ASN A 248 -16.26 0.15 -9.92
CA ASN A 248 -16.57 -0.98 -9.05
C ASN A 248 -16.00 -0.83 -7.62
N VAL A 249 -16.02 0.37 -7.07
CA VAL A 249 -15.76 0.58 -5.64
C VAL A 249 -16.94 0.05 -4.83
N LYS A 250 -16.68 -0.49 -3.65
CA LYS A 250 -17.71 -1.21 -2.88
C LYS A 250 -18.81 -0.29 -2.36
N TYR A 251 -18.47 0.90 -1.91
CA TYR A 251 -19.43 1.88 -1.40
C TYR A 251 -19.41 3.15 -2.27
N PRO A 252 -20.55 3.83 -2.45
CA PRO A 252 -20.56 5.13 -3.13
C PRO A 252 -19.65 6.14 -2.44
N ILE A 253 -18.89 6.90 -3.23
CA ILE A 253 -18.08 8.00 -2.70
C ILE A 253 -18.93 9.27 -2.68
N ALA A 254 -18.99 9.96 -1.54
CA ALA A 254 -19.81 11.16 -1.35
C ALA A 254 -19.08 12.43 -1.83
N PHE A 255 -19.01 12.64 -3.14
CA PHE A 255 -18.52 13.91 -3.70
C PHE A 255 -19.55 15.02 -3.53
N LYS A 256 -19.11 16.15 -2.95
CA LYS A 256 -19.86 17.41 -2.87
C LYS A 256 -19.61 18.18 -4.17
N LYS A 257 -20.67 18.70 -4.78
CA LYS A 257 -20.60 19.57 -5.96
C LYS A 257 -20.10 20.96 -5.60
#